data_a8f5123989c9a493a2ff234d7591c495
#
_entry.id   a8f5123989c9a493a2ff234d7591c495
#
_cell.length_a   1.000
_cell.length_b   1.000
_cell.length_c   1.000
_cell.angle_alpha   90.00
_cell.angle_beta   90.00
_cell.angle_gamma   90.00
#
_symmetry.space_group_name_H-M   'P 1'
#
loop_
_entity.id
_entity.type
_entity.pdbx_description
1 polymer ?
#
loop_
_entity_poly.entity_id
_entity_poly.type
_entity_poly.pdbx_seq_one_letter_code
_entity_poly.pdbx_strand_id
1 'polypeptide(L)'
;MVETSSLSQNEIDAMMKRIHSVPIIETLQMEILRLDEGECEGHVPRAKKWDGIYQTFHGGLLATIADTVTCWAILTKIGSEAKVATTDFNIRFLRPCNTDVRCVARVIKAG
;
A
#
# COMPACT_ATOMS: atom_id res chain seq x y z
N MET A 1 7.72 9.94 -7.62
CA MET A 1 8.07 9.26 -8.87
C MET A 1 8.41 7.80 -8.59
N VAL A 2 7.87 6.89 -9.38
CA VAL A 2 8.11 5.46 -9.21
C VAL A 2 9.49 5.10 -9.76
N GLU A 3 10.26 4.29 -9.02
CA GLU A 3 11.56 3.83 -9.47
C GLU A 3 11.43 2.88 -10.68
N THR A 4 12.52 2.70 -11.42
CA THR A 4 12.58 1.73 -12.50
C THR A 4 12.20 0.35 -11.99
N SER A 5 11.34 -0.34 -12.72
CA SER A 5 10.83 -1.63 -12.31
C SER A 5 10.85 -2.63 -13.46
N SER A 6 10.55 -3.90 -13.13
CA SER A 6 10.40 -4.99 -14.10
C SER A 6 9.14 -4.85 -14.96
N LEU A 7 8.21 -4.00 -14.54
CA LEU A 7 6.97 -3.75 -15.27
C LEU A 7 7.21 -2.82 -16.46
N SER A 8 6.44 -2.98 -17.53
CA SER A 8 6.48 -2.05 -18.65
C SER A 8 5.89 -0.69 -18.21
N GLN A 9 6.22 0.36 -18.96
CA GLN A 9 5.66 1.68 -18.66
C GLN A 9 4.14 1.67 -18.75
N ASN A 10 3.56 0.94 -19.71
CA ASN A 10 2.12 0.85 -19.85
C ASN A 10 1.49 0.15 -18.63
N GLU A 11 2.13 -0.86 -18.09
CA GLU A 11 1.66 -1.54 -16.89
C GLU A 11 1.73 -0.62 -15.67
N ILE A 12 2.82 0.12 -15.52
CA ILE A 12 2.96 1.11 -14.44
C ILE A 12 1.86 2.17 -14.54
N ASP A 13 1.64 2.71 -15.73
CA ASP A 13 0.63 3.75 -15.95
C ASP A 13 -0.77 3.24 -15.61
N ALA A 14 -1.10 2.01 -16.02
CA ALA A 14 -2.39 1.41 -15.72
C ALA A 14 -2.57 1.21 -14.22
N MET A 15 -1.52 0.74 -13.52
CA MET A 15 -1.54 0.57 -12.07
C MET A 15 -1.72 1.90 -11.37
N MET A 16 -0.94 2.93 -11.75
CA MET A 16 -1.01 4.23 -11.10
C MET A 16 -2.38 4.88 -11.31
N LYS A 17 -2.95 4.72 -12.49
CA LYS A 17 -4.30 5.23 -12.76
C LYS A 17 -5.33 4.58 -11.84
N ARG A 18 -5.25 3.28 -11.67
CA ARG A 18 -6.16 2.55 -10.79
C ARG A 18 -5.96 2.93 -9.33
N ILE A 19 -4.70 3.03 -8.88
CA ILE A 19 -4.37 3.43 -7.52
C ILE A 19 -4.98 4.80 -7.21
N HIS A 20 -4.79 5.78 -8.09
CA HIS A 20 -5.28 7.14 -7.86
C HIS A 20 -6.80 7.27 -8.01
N SER A 21 -7.49 6.24 -8.48
CA SER A 21 -8.95 6.23 -8.51
C SER A 21 -9.56 5.87 -7.15
N VAL A 22 -8.78 5.38 -6.21
CA VAL A 22 -9.27 4.90 -4.90
C VAL A 22 -9.20 6.04 -3.88
N PRO A 23 -10.35 6.44 -3.30
CA PRO A 23 -10.41 7.62 -2.41
C PRO A 23 -9.48 7.57 -1.22
N ILE A 24 -9.22 6.40 -0.64
CA ILE A 24 -8.36 6.30 0.55
C ILE A 24 -6.92 6.72 0.27
N ILE A 25 -6.47 6.61 -0.96
CA ILE A 25 -5.12 7.03 -1.37
C ILE A 25 -4.97 8.54 -1.15
N GLU A 26 -5.94 9.32 -1.60
CA GLU A 26 -5.93 10.76 -1.41
C GLU A 26 -6.11 11.14 0.07
N THR A 27 -7.05 10.48 0.74
CA THR A 27 -7.35 10.75 2.15
C THR A 27 -6.11 10.59 3.02
N LEU A 28 -5.35 9.51 2.81
CA LEU A 28 -4.13 9.23 3.57
C LEU A 28 -2.91 9.97 3.02
N GLN A 29 -3.05 10.62 1.88
CA GLN A 29 -1.93 11.22 1.14
C GLN A 29 -0.85 10.19 0.86
N MET A 30 -1.27 9.00 0.47
CA MET A 30 -0.35 7.90 0.18
C MET A 30 0.38 8.16 -1.14
N GLU A 31 1.70 8.03 -1.11
CA GLU A 31 2.55 8.10 -2.27
C GLU A 31 3.11 6.72 -2.57
N ILE A 32 3.01 6.28 -3.81
CA ILE A 32 3.61 5.02 -4.23
C ILE A 32 5.04 5.29 -4.68
N LEU A 33 5.98 4.71 -3.96
CA LEU A 33 7.41 4.95 -4.20
C LEU A 33 8.00 3.95 -5.17
N ARG A 34 7.46 2.74 -5.23
CA ARG A 34 7.99 1.70 -6.09
C ARG A 34 6.92 0.69 -6.45
N LEU A 35 6.89 0.29 -7.72
CA LEU A 35 6.09 -0.81 -8.23
C LEU A 35 7.01 -1.76 -9.01
N ASP A 36 6.99 -3.03 -8.65
CA ASP A 36 7.66 -4.11 -9.35
C ASP A 36 6.70 -5.28 -9.44
N GLU A 37 7.02 -6.27 -10.25
CA GLU A 37 6.20 -7.47 -10.31
C GLU A 37 6.22 -8.16 -8.95
N GLY A 38 5.07 -8.20 -8.30
CA GLY A 38 4.91 -8.80 -6.98
C GLY A 38 5.37 -7.93 -5.83
N GLU A 39 5.72 -6.65 -6.05
CA GLU A 39 6.17 -5.76 -4.99
C GLU A 39 5.56 -4.36 -5.13
N CYS A 40 5.28 -3.74 -3.99
CA CYS A 40 4.82 -2.36 -3.94
C CYS A 40 5.36 -1.71 -2.68
N GLU A 41 5.81 -0.47 -2.81
CA GLU A 41 6.23 0.32 -1.66
C GLU A 41 5.42 1.60 -1.63
N GLY A 42 4.79 1.88 -0.48
CA GLY A 42 3.99 3.07 -0.28
C GLY A 42 4.47 3.87 0.92
N HIS A 43 4.15 5.15 0.93
CA HIS A 43 4.49 6.08 1.99
C HIS A 43 3.25 6.88 2.38
N VAL A 44 3.00 7.00 3.70
CA VAL A 44 1.92 7.82 4.24
C VAL A 44 2.53 8.78 5.25
N PRO A 45 2.36 10.10 5.08
CA PRO A 45 2.93 11.06 6.00
C PRO A 45 2.22 11.03 7.35
N ARG A 46 2.97 11.32 8.39
CA ARG A 46 2.43 11.43 9.74
C ARG A 46 1.45 12.60 9.84
N ALA A 47 0.31 12.37 10.48
CA ALA A 47 -0.63 13.44 10.81
C ALA A 47 -1.30 13.13 12.13
N LYS A 48 -1.49 14.14 12.99
CA LYS A 48 -2.13 13.95 14.30
C LYS A 48 -3.54 13.40 14.18
N LYS A 49 -4.23 13.71 13.10
CA LYS A 49 -5.60 13.21 12.89
C LYS A 49 -5.67 11.69 12.74
N TRP A 50 -4.53 11.04 12.50
CA TRP A 50 -4.45 9.59 12.40
C TRP A 50 -4.03 8.93 13.71
N ASP A 51 -3.88 9.69 14.78
CA ASP A 51 -3.47 9.13 16.07
C ASP A 51 -4.62 8.41 16.76
N GLY A 52 -4.25 7.36 17.48
CA GLY A 52 -5.15 6.69 18.39
C GLY A 52 -5.10 7.30 19.77
N ILE A 53 -5.59 6.54 20.75
CA ILE A 53 -5.77 6.99 22.13
C ILE A 53 -4.45 7.40 22.81
N TYR A 54 -3.33 6.83 22.37
CA TYR A 54 -2.01 7.08 22.99
C TYR A 54 -1.14 8.04 22.19
N GLN A 55 -1.74 8.80 21.26
CA GLN A 55 -1.04 9.80 20.46
C GLN A 55 0.05 9.20 19.57
N THR A 56 -0.15 7.97 19.15
CA THR A 56 0.64 7.31 18.12
C THR A 56 -0.29 6.90 16.98
N PHE A 57 0.26 6.57 15.84
CA PHE A 57 -0.51 6.22 14.65
C PHE A 57 -1.51 5.10 14.98
N HIS A 58 -2.77 5.32 14.66
CA HIS A 58 -3.83 4.36 14.96
C HIS A 58 -3.55 3.01 14.30
N GLY A 59 -3.58 1.94 15.10
CA GLY A 59 -3.27 0.59 14.60
C GLY A 59 -4.17 0.14 13.47
N GLY A 60 -5.46 0.47 13.55
CA GLY A 60 -6.40 0.15 12.47
C GLY A 60 -6.05 0.82 11.16
N LEU A 61 -5.50 2.05 11.21
CA LEU A 61 -5.03 2.72 10.00
C LEU A 61 -3.74 2.12 9.47
N LEU A 62 -2.85 1.68 10.35
CA LEU A 62 -1.66 0.93 9.92
C LEU A 62 -2.07 -0.35 9.20
N ALA A 63 -3.08 -1.04 9.70
CA ALA A 63 -3.64 -2.22 9.04
C ALA A 63 -4.23 -1.87 7.68
N THR A 64 -4.94 -0.75 7.57
CA THR A 64 -5.49 -0.26 6.31
C THR A 64 -4.39 -0.01 5.29
N ILE A 65 -3.32 0.65 5.70
CA ILE A 65 -2.17 0.93 4.83
C ILE A 65 -1.55 -0.39 4.34
N ALA A 66 -1.31 -1.33 5.25
CA ALA A 66 -0.72 -2.62 4.91
C ALA A 66 -1.60 -3.39 3.91
N ASP A 67 -2.90 -3.45 4.17
CA ASP A 67 -3.85 -4.15 3.29
C ASP A 67 -3.89 -3.50 1.91
N THR A 68 -3.90 -2.18 1.86
CA THR A 68 -3.96 -1.42 0.61
C THR A 68 -2.71 -1.64 -0.24
N VAL A 69 -1.52 -1.49 0.35
CA VAL A 69 -0.25 -1.65 -0.38
C VAL A 69 -0.08 -3.09 -0.84
N THR A 70 -0.49 -4.06 -0.03
CA THR A 70 -0.46 -5.48 -0.39
C THR A 70 -1.34 -5.77 -1.60
N CYS A 71 -2.51 -5.16 -1.67
CA CYS A 71 -3.41 -5.29 -2.81
C CYS A 71 -2.71 -4.85 -4.11
N TRP A 72 -2.03 -3.70 -4.09
CA TRP A 72 -1.31 -3.22 -5.27
C TRP A 72 -0.18 -4.17 -5.67
N ALA A 73 0.55 -4.72 -4.69
CA ALA A 73 1.60 -5.69 -4.97
C ALA A 73 1.03 -6.92 -5.69
N ILE A 74 -0.14 -7.41 -5.27
CA ILE A 74 -0.81 -8.54 -5.90
C ILE A 74 -1.21 -8.18 -7.34
N LEU A 75 -1.80 -7.01 -7.53
CA LEU A 75 -2.26 -6.58 -8.86
C LEU A 75 -1.11 -6.40 -9.85
N THR A 76 0.09 -6.03 -9.40
CA THR A 76 1.25 -5.97 -10.29
C THR A 76 1.58 -7.35 -10.85
N LYS A 77 1.24 -8.41 -10.12
CA LYS A 77 1.53 -9.78 -10.52
C LYS A 77 0.46 -10.36 -11.43
N ILE A 78 -0.82 -10.07 -11.16
CA ILE A 78 -1.93 -10.70 -11.87
C ILE A 78 -2.66 -9.78 -12.83
N GLY A 79 -2.28 -8.49 -12.87
CA GLY A 79 -2.85 -7.51 -13.79
C GLY A 79 -3.67 -6.44 -13.10
N SER A 80 -3.55 -5.20 -13.58
CA SER A 80 -4.21 -4.03 -12.99
C SER A 80 -5.74 -4.10 -13.02
N GLU A 81 -6.31 -4.88 -13.91
CA GLU A 81 -7.76 -5.01 -14.06
C GLU A 81 -8.34 -6.17 -13.23
N ALA A 82 -7.49 -6.97 -12.59
CA ALA A 82 -7.96 -8.09 -11.80
C ALA A 82 -8.75 -7.60 -10.58
N LYS A 83 -9.64 -8.45 -10.09
CA LYS A 83 -10.43 -8.19 -8.89
C LYS A 83 -9.94 -9.11 -7.79
N VAL A 84 -9.57 -8.51 -6.66
CA VAL A 84 -9.13 -9.26 -5.49
C VAL A 84 -9.90 -8.77 -4.27
N ALA A 85 -10.03 -9.64 -3.28
CA ALA A 85 -10.65 -9.29 -2.02
C ALA A 85 -9.85 -9.93 -0.89
N THR A 86 -9.63 -9.19 0.18
CA THR A 86 -8.96 -9.71 1.36
C THR A 86 -9.90 -10.67 2.08
N THR A 87 -9.49 -11.93 2.20
CA THR A 87 -10.27 -12.94 2.90
C THR A 87 -9.69 -13.28 4.26
N ASP A 88 -8.39 -13.04 4.43
CA ASP A 88 -7.69 -13.38 5.65
C ASP A 88 -6.53 -12.41 5.83
N PHE A 89 -6.43 -11.85 7.02
CA PHE A 89 -5.44 -10.81 7.31
C PHE A 89 -4.90 -11.01 8.72
N ASN A 90 -3.59 -11.18 8.83
CA ASN A 90 -2.93 -11.35 10.12
C ASN A 90 -1.89 -10.24 10.27
N ILE A 91 -2.00 -9.44 11.33
CA ILE A 91 -1.09 -8.34 11.57
C ILE A 91 -0.58 -8.38 13.01
N ARG A 92 0.67 -7.98 13.17
CA ARG A 92 1.32 -7.93 14.47
C ARG A 92 1.99 -6.58 14.65
N PHE A 93 1.62 -5.86 15.70
CA PHE A 93 2.16 -4.54 15.99
C PHE A 93 3.32 -4.70 16.97
N LEU A 94 4.54 -4.46 16.49
CA LEU A 94 5.75 -4.72 17.29
C LEU A 94 6.11 -3.55 18.18
N ARG A 95 5.74 -2.33 17.82
CA ARG A 95 5.99 -1.13 18.60
C ARG A 95 5.08 0.01 18.13
N PRO A 96 4.89 1.06 18.97
CA PRO A 96 4.13 2.23 18.55
C PRO A 96 4.80 2.94 17.36
N CYS A 97 3.98 3.53 16.49
CA CYS A 97 4.46 4.29 15.35
C CYS A 97 4.13 5.77 15.56
N ASN A 98 5.14 6.62 15.59
CA ASN A 98 4.97 8.07 15.72
C ASN A 98 5.71 8.85 14.63
N THR A 99 5.95 8.20 13.50
CA THR A 99 6.63 8.76 12.34
C THR A 99 5.76 8.57 11.11
N ASP A 100 6.25 9.06 9.97
CA ASP A 100 5.68 8.66 8.68
C ASP A 100 5.71 7.13 8.57
N VAL A 101 4.80 6.59 7.78
CA VAL A 101 4.70 5.16 7.55
C VAL A 101 5.26 4.83 6.18
N ARG A 102 6.19 3.91 6.14
CA ARG A 102 6.68 3.32 4.90
C ARG A 102 6.28 1.85 4.91
N CYS A 103 5.56 1.45 3.89
CA CYS A 103 5.05 0.09 3.77
C CYS A 103 5.64 -0.58 2.54
N VAL A 104 6.27 -1.73 2.74
CA VAL A 104 6.81 -2.54 1.65
C VAL A 104 6.06 -3.85 1.63
N ALA A 105 5.41 -4.16 0.51
CA ALA A 105 4.67 -5.39 0.32
C ALA A 105 5.33 -6.26 -0.73
N ARG A 106 5.39 -7.55 -0.48
CA ARG A 106 5.93 -8.53 -1.41
C ARG A 106 5.03 -9.76 -1.46
N VAL A 107 4.71 -10.18 -2.68
CA VAL A 107 3.95 -11.41 -2.90
C VAL A 107 4.90 -12.58 -2.76
N ILE A 108 4.58 -13.51 -1.85
CA ILE A 108 5.37 -14.72 -1.66
C ILE A 108 4.87 -15.83 -2.58
N LYS A 109 3.55 -15.93 -2.71
CA LYS A 109 2.94 -16.95 -3.54
C LYS A 109 1.61 -16.43 -4.10
N ALA A 110 1.45 -16.48 -5.41
CA ALA A 110 0.22 -16.10 -6.09
C ALA A 110 -0.45 -17.33 -6.68
N GLY A 111 -1.65 -17.59 -6.26
CA GLY A 111 -2.41 -18.71 -6.80
C GLY A 111 -2.81 -19.78 -5.84
#